data_b471b38a10c1d9edd32af069a0cd4a1a
#
_entry.id   b471b38a10c1d9edd32af069a0cd4a1a
#
_cell.length_a   1.000
_cell.length_b   1.000
_cell.length_c   1.000
_cell.angle_alpha   90.00
_cell.angle_beta   90.00
_cell.angle_gamma   90.00
#
_symmetry.space_group_name_H-M   'P 1'
#
loop_
_entity.id
_entity.type
_entity.pdbx_description
1 polymer ?
#
loop_
_entity_poly.entity_id
_entity_poly.type
_entity_poly.pdbx_seq_one_letter_code
_entity_poly.pdbx_strand_id
1 'polypeptide(L)'
;MARPVTLYTIQWGDLSLETICEKAKAFGYDGLELGLPSHVDVRQTNEDYYHGIKKLLAKYDLQLFAISSHLIGQAVCDNIDIRHKAILPDYIWGDGDPEGVRRRAAEELIRSGYVAKMLGVNTVVGFTGSSVWQYLYSFPPTPDEMIEAGFQDFARRFIPILDEYHKMDIRFALEVHPTEIAFDTVTAARALKAVNQHPAFGFNYDPSHFGYQGVDYIDFIYKFAERIFHVHMKDVYWSDMPTPAGVFGGYVTFGDPKRFWNFRSMGRGNINFEEIIRALNDIGYKGPLSVEWEDSAMDREHGARESCEFVKKIDFKPSVHAFDAVFEQNR
;
A
#
# COMPACT_ATOMS: atom_id res chain seq x y z
N MET A 1 -21.53 10.47 -1.35
CA MET A 1 -21.18 9.83 -2.63
C MET A 1 -20.52 8.52 -2.29
N ALA A 2 -20.57 7.49 -3.15
CA ALA A 2 -19.74 6.30 -3.00
C ALA A 2 -18.25 6.72 -3.07
N ARG A 3 -17.37 5.93 -2.48
CA ARG A 3 -15.92 6.19 -2.57
C ARG A 3 -15.43 5.94 -3.99
N PRO A 4 -14.46 6.71 -4.49
CA PRO A 4 -13.84 6.40 -5.78
C PRO A 4 -13.16 5.03 -5.73
N VAL A 5 -13.32 4.24 -6.79
CA VAL A 5 -12.59 2.96 -6.94
C VAL A 5 -11.48 3.16 -7.95
N THR A 6 -10.23 2.95 -7.51
CA THR A 6 -9.04 3.17 -8.33
C THR A 6 -8.30 1.88 -8.65
N LEU A 7 -7.54 1.87 -9.74
CA LEU A 7 -6.63 0.78 -10.08
C LEU A 7 -5.20 1.17 -9.73
N TYR A 8 -4.53 0.37 -8.92
CA TYR A 8 -3.10 0.48 -8.70
C TYR A 8 -2.34 -0.12 -9.88
N THR A 9 -1.38 0.64 -10.42
CA THR A 9 -0.81 0.32 -11.74
C THR A 9 0.50 -0.47 -11.70
N ILE A 10 0.99 -0.90 -10.54
CA ILE A 10 2.30 -1.56 -10.42
C ILE A 10 2.37 -2.85 -11.24
N GLN A 11 1.31 -3.66 -11.25
CA GLN A 11 1.23 -4.91 -12.00
C GLN A 11 1.09 -4.71 -13.52
N TRP A 12 1.05 -3.46 -13.96
CA TRP A 12 0.85 -3.05 -15.35
C TRP A 12 2.07 -2.33 -15.93
N GLY A 13 3.23 -2.45 -15.29
CA GLY A 13 4.47 -1.76 -15.68
C GLY A 13 5.00 -2.09 -17.07
N ASP A 14 4.48 -3.14 -17.70
CA ASP A 14 4.74 -3.55 -19.08
C ASP A 14 3.93 -2.75 -20.13
N LEU A 15 2.93 -1.97 -19.70
CA LEU A 15 2.06 -1.19 -20.57
C LEU A 15 2.35 0.31 -20.46
N SER A 16 2.05 1.06 -21.52
CA SER A 16 2.08 2.52 -21.45
C SER A 16 0.97 3.06 -20.54
N LEU A 17 1.21 4.25 -19.95
CA LEU A 17 0.19 4.90 -19.13
C LEU A 17 -1.11 5.15 -19.91
N GLU A 18 -1.03 5.49 -21.20
CA GLU A 18 -2.22 5.69 -22.03
C GLU A 18 -3.04 4.40 -22.17
N THR A 19 -2.38 3.27 -22.44
CA THR A 19 -3.04 1.95 -22.52
C THR A 19 -3.72 1.59 -21.20
N ILE A 20 -3.09 1.91 -20.08
CA ILE A 20 -3.68 1.65 -18.74
C ILE A 20 -4.90 2.55 -18.52
N CYS A 21 -4.83 3.83 -18.88
CA CYS A 21 -5.99 4.73 -18.78
C CYS A 21 -7.19 4.20 -19.60
N GLU A 22 -6.94 3.75 -20.82
CA GLU A 22 -7.97 3.16 -21.67
C GLU A 22 -8.61 1.93 -21.01
N LYS A 23 -7.78 0.99 -20.53
CA LYS A 23 -8.24 -0.23 -19.86
C LYS A 23 -8.98 0.07 -18.54
N ALA A 24 -8.42 0.90 -17.68
CA ALA A 24 -9.05 1.26 -16.42
C ALA A 24 -10.44 1.89 -16.64
N LYS A 25 -10.56 2.79 -17.61
CA LYS A 25 -11.86 3.36 -17.97
C LYS A 25 -12.83 2.29 -18.49
N ALA A 26 -12.36 1.39 -19.36
CA ALA A 26 -13.18 0.29 -19.91
C ALA A 26 -13.60 -0.71 -18.82
N PHE A 27 -12.81 -0.89 -17.75
CA PHE A 27 -13.15 -1.74 -16.61
C PHE A 27 -14.06 -1.04 -15.59
N GLY A 28 -14.28 0.26 -15.74
CA GLY A 28 -15.18 1.03 -14.89
C GLY A 28 -14.54 1.72 -13.70
N TYR A 29 -13.22 1.80 -13.61
CA TYR A 29 -12.53 2.54 -12.55
C TYR A 29 -12.80 4.05 -12.62
N ASP A 30 -12.79 4.71 -11.47
CA ASP A 30 -12.97 6.15 -11.34
C ASP A 30 -11.64 6.91 -11.39
N GLY A 31 -10.52 6.19 -11.21
CA GLY A 31 -9.19 6.77 -11.24
C GLY A 31 -8.08 5.75 -11.11
N LEU A 32 -6.87 6.26 -10.93
CA LEU A 32 -5.65 5.46 -10.79
C LEU A 32 -4.89 5.80 -9.50
N GLU A 33 -4.07 4.85 -9.08
CA GLU A 33 -2.91 5.01 -8.24
C GLU A 33 -1.67 4.65 -9.09
N LEU A 34 -0.74 5.60 -9.27
CA LEU A 34 0.38 5.40 -10.19
C LEU A 34 1.60 4.81 -9.49
N GLY A 35 2.04 3.64 -9.95
CA GLY A 35 3.27 2.99 -9.48
C GLY A 35 4.53 3.64 -10.04
N LEU A 36 5.46 4.03 -9.16
CA LEU A 36 6.77 4.57 -9.52
C LEU A 36 7.83 3.46 -9.55
N PRO A 37 8.82 3.56 -10.44
CA PRO A 37 9.00 4.57 -11.51
C PRO A 37 8.31 4.19 -12.83
N SER A 38 7.53 3.11 -12.88
CA SER A 38 7.05 2.50 -14.14
C SER A 38 6.23 3.46 -15.01
N HIS A 39 5.40 4.31 -14.39
CA HIS A 39 4.47 5.18 -15.11
C HIS A 39 4.75 6.68 -14.96
N VAL A 40 5.66 7.04 -14.06
CA VAL A 40 6.08 8.43 -13.84
C VAL A 40 7.59 8.45 -13.59
N ASP A 41 8.33 9.17 -14.42
CA ASP A 41 9.75 9.42 -14.16
C ASP A 41 9.90 10.51 -13.10
N VAL A 42 10.27 10.12 -11.89
CA VAL A 42 10.42 11.02 -10.73
C VAL A 42 11.59 12.00 -10.86
N ARG A 43 12.49 11.81 -11.84
CA ARG A 43 13.61 12.71 -12.10
C ARG A 43 13.24 13.89 -13.01
N GLN A 44 12.03 13.87 -13.56
CA GLN A 44 11.56 15.01 -14.36
C GLN A 44 11.39 16.25 -13.50
N THR A 45 11.91 17.37 -14.01
CA THR A 45 11.78 18.68 -13.37
C THR A 45 10.88 19.62 -14.17
N ASN A 46 10.48 19.20 -15.39
CA ASN A 46 9.65 20.00 -16.28
C ASN A 46 8.17 19.85 -15.89
N GLU A 47 7.52 20.95 -15.56
CA GLU A 47 6.09 20.99 -15.22
C GLU A 47 5.18 20.51 -16.35
N ASP A 48 5.57 20.75 -17.61
CA ASP A 48 4.80 20.29 -18.78
C ASP A 48 4.66 18.77 -18.84
N TYR A 49 5.65 18.04 -18.31
CA TYR A 49 5.58 16.58 -18.19
C TYR A 49 4.40 16.16 -17.30
N TYR A 50 4.29 16.75 -16.13
CA TYR A 50 3.19 16.46 -15.19
C TYR A 50 1.85 16.97 -15.69
N HIS A 51 1.82 18.10 -16.37
CA HIS A 51 0.62 18.58 -17.09
C HIS A 51 0.18 17.58 -18.17
N GLY A 52 1.12 16.96 -18.88
CA GLY A 52 0.86 15.91 -19.86
C GLY A 52 0.14 14.72 -19.22
N ILE A 53 0.61 14.23 -18.07
CA ILE A 53 -0.02 13.15 -17.32
C ILE A 53 -1.44 13.54 -16.89
N LYS A 54 -1.64 14.72 -16.31
CA LYS A 54 -2.97 15.20 -15.91
C LYS A 54 -3.93 15.33 -17.09
N LYS A 55 -3.46 15.80 -18.26
CA LYS A 55 -4.27 15.87 -19.50
C LYS A 55 -4.65 14.48 -19.98
N LEU A 56 -3.73 13.53 -19.89
CA LEU A 56 -3.98 12.14 -20.29
C LEU A 56 -5.07 11.51 -19.39
N LEU A 57 -4.96 11.66 -18.09
CA LEU A 57 -5.98 11.17 -17.15
C LEU A 57 -7.35 11.82 -17.45
N ALA A 58 -7.38 13.14 -17.64
CA ALA A 58 -8.61 13.87 -17.96
C ALA A 58 -9.23 13.43 -19.29
N LYS A 59 -8.42 13.09 -20.31
CA LYS A 59 -8.89 12.54 -21.60
C LYS A 59 -9.77 11.30 -21.42
N TYR A 60 -9.43 10.47 -20.43
CA TYR A 60 -10.17 9.24 -20.10
C TYR A 60 -11.14 9.41 -18.94
N ASP A 61 -11.37 10.64 -18.45
CA ASP A 61 -12.22 10.92 -17.28
C ASP A 61 -11.81 10.03 -16.08
N LEU A 62 -10.52 10.00 -15.78
CA LEU A 62 -9.91 9.33 -14.64
C LEU A 62 -9.29 10.36 -13.70
N GLN A 63 -9.41 10.10 -12.39
CA GLN A 63 -8.79 10.91 -11.35
C GLN A 63 -7.52 10.24 -10.82
N LEU A 64 -6.61 11.03 -10.26
CA LEU A 64 -5.45 10.53 -9.52
C LEU A 64 -5.65 10.81 -8.04
N PHE A 65 -5.43 9.80 -7.19
CA PHE A 65 -5.62 9.92 -5.75
C PHE A 65 -4.35 9.71 -4.94
N ALA A 66 -3.43 8.91 -5.45
CA ALA A 66 -2.15 8.61 -4.83
C ALA A 66 -1.12 8.23 -5.89
N ILE A 67 0.15 8.28 -5.51
CA ILE A 67 1.26 7.64 -6.21
C ILE A 67 1.95 6.67 -5.26
N SER A 68 2.66 5.68 -5.79
CA SER A 68 3.23 4.61 -4.99
C SER A 68 4.71 4.41 -5.27
N SER A 69 5.51 4.31 -4.22
CA SER A 69 6.97 4.18 -4.25
C SER A 69 7.47 3.00 -3.41
N HIS A 70 6.81 1.82 -3.55
CA HIS A 70 7.10 0.63 -2.76
C HIS A 70 8.55 0.16 -2.92
N LEU A 71 8.98 -0.09 -4.16
CA LEU A 71 10.31 -0.65 -4.44
C LEU A 71 11.46 0.24 -3.97
N ILE A 72 11.30 1.54 -4.08
CA ILE A 72 12.30 2.51 -3.63
C ILE A 72 12.27 2.63 -2.10
N GLY A 73 11.07 2.73 -1.51
CA GLY A 73 10.88 2.82 -0.07
C GLY A 73 11.48 1.64 0.67
N GLN A 74 11.33 0.41 0.12
CA GLN A 74 11.96 -0.81 0.63
C GLN A 74 13.45 -0.64 0.92
N ALA A 75 14.17 -0.01 0.03
CA ALA A 75 15.62 0.14 0.15
C ALA A 75 16.09 1.18 1.17
N VAL A 76 15.18 1.94 1.79
CA VAL A 76 15.58 2.99 2.76
C VAL A 76 16.08 2.38 4.07
N CYS A 77 15.43 1.34 4.59
CA CYS A 77 15.82 0.72 5.86
C CYS A 77 16.29 -0.73 5.74
N ASP A 78 16.06 -1.40 4.61
CA ASP A 78 16.50 -2.80 4.44
C ASP A 78 18.00 -2.98 4.55
N ASN A 79 18.41 -4.16 4.97
CA ASN A 79 19.77 -4.62 4.82
C ASN A 79 20.02 -4.98 3.36
N ILE A 80 20.62 -4.05 2.62
CA ILE A 80 20.79 -4.11 1.17
C ILE A 80 21.64 -5.33 0.77
N ASP A 81 21.08 -6.14 -0.14
CA ASP A 81 21.74 -7.30 -0.73
C ASP A 81 21.34 -7.48 -2.21
N ILE A 82 21.73 -8.61 -2.81
CA ILE A 82 21.54 -8.87 -4.24
C ILE A 82 20.05 -8.88 -4.67
N ARG A 83 19.10 -9.12 -3.76
CA ARG A 83 17.66 -9.08 -4.06
C ARG A 83 17.21 -7.68 -4.48
N HIS A 84 17.77 -6.65 -3.86
CA HIS A 84 17.47 -5.25 -4.13
C HIS A 84 17.88 -4.83 -5.53
N LYS A 85 18.97 -5.42 -6.07
CA LYS A 85 19.40 -5.14 -7.44
C LYS A 85 18.33 -5.46 -8.49
N ALA A 86 17.47 -6.45 -8.21
CA ALA A 86 16.42 -6.87 -9.13
C ALA A 86 15.22 -5.92 -9.18
N ILE A 87 15.02 -5.11 -8.14
CA ILE A 87 13.85 -4.23 -7.98
C ILE A 87 14.18 -2.74 -8.08
N LEU A 88 15.46 -2.37 -7.97
CA LEU A 88 15.89 -0.97 -7.99
C LEU A 88 16.39 -0.56 -9.37
N PRO A 89 16.10 0.68 -9.80
CA PRO A 89 16.73 1.26 -10.97
C PRO A 89 18.26 1.36 -10.79
N ASP A 90 19.00 1.26 -11.89
CA ASP A 90 20.47 1.32 -11.87
C ASP A 90 21.03 2.56 -11.18
N TYR A 91 20.39 3.71 -11.32
CA TYR A 91 20.83 4.95 -10.67
C TYR A 91 20.63 4.98 -9.16
N ILE A 92 19.73 4.13 -8.62
CA ILE A 92 19.58 3.91 -7.17
C ILE A 92 20.55 2.84 -6.69
N TRP A 93 20.64 1.73 -7.43
CA TRP A 93 21.60 0.67 -7.10
C TRP A 93 23.04 1.19 -7.15
N GLY A 94 23.44 1.89 -8.21
CA GLY A 94 24.79 2.43 -8.39
C GLY A 94 25.87 1.35 -8.32
N ASP A 95 26.79 1.53 -7.40
CA ASP A 95 27.90 0.61 -7.12
C ASP A 95 27.53 -0.56 -6.18
N GLY A 96 26.29 -0.54 -5.63
CA GLY A 96 25.81 -1.56 -4.70
C GLY A 96 26.31 -1.38 -3.25
N ASP A 97 27.01 -0.27 -2.95
CA ASP A 97 27.34 0.06 -1.55
C ASP A 97 26.03 0.24 -0.73
N PRO A 98 25.83 -0.54 0.35
CA PRO A 98 24.55 -0.54 1.06
C PRO A 98 24.11 0.84 1.56
N GLU A 99 24.98 1.62 2.15
CA GLU A 99 24.62 2.97 2.63
C GLU A 99 24.42 3.96 1.46
N GLY A 100 25.17 3.80 0.38
CA GLY A 100 24.98 4.55 -0.85
C GLY A 100 23.60 4.28 -1.47
N VAL A 101 23.17 3.02 -1.53
CA VAL A 101 21.84 2.62 -2.00
C VAL A 101 20.75 3.24 -1.13
N ARG A 102 20.83 3.07 0.20
CA ARG A 102 19.85 3.62 1.15
C ARG A 102 19.72 5.13 1.03
N ARG A 103 20.84 5.84 0.92
CA ARG A 103 20.84 7.30 0.76
C ARG A 103 20.15 7.72 -0.55
N ARG A 104 20.49 7.09 -1.68
CA ARG A 104 19.89 7.38 -2.98
C ARG A 104 18.39 7.04 -2.98
N ALA A 105 17.98 5.96 -2.31
CA ALA A 105 16.59 5.60 -2.14
C ALA A 105 15.82 6.65 -1.30
N ALA A 106 16.41 7.13 -0.21
CA ALA A 106 15.80 8.19 0.61
C ALA A 106 15.64 9.50 -0.18
N GLU A 107 16.66 9.91 -0.95
CA GLU A 107 16.60 11.09 -1.82
C GLU A 107 15.50 10.96 -2.88
N GLU A 108 15.35 9.76 -3.47
CA GLU A 108 14.31 9.49 -4.46
C GLU A 108 12.91 9.46 -3.83
N LEU A 109 12.79 8.91 -2.61
CA LEU A 109 11.51 8.94 -1.89
C LEU A 109 11.11 10.39 -1.57
N ILE A 110 12.03 11.27 -1.21
CA ILE A 110 11.75 12.70 -1.06
C ILE A 110 11.26 13.30 -2.39
N ARG A 111 11.90 12.96 -3.51
CA ARG A 111 11.44 13.41 -4.84
C ARG A 111 10.03 12.92 -5.17
N SER A 112 9.66 11.72 -4.75
CA SER A 112 8.28 11.24 -4.91
C SER A 112 7.26 12.18 -4.25
N GLY A 113 7.61 12.83 -3.13
CA GLY A 113 6.79 13.89 -2.54
C GLY A 113 6.60 15.10 -3.45
N TYR A 114 7.67 15.57 -4.12
CA TYR A 114 7.55 16.65 -5.12
C TYR A 114 6.68 16.22 -6.30
N VAL A 115 6.84 14.99 -6.78
CA VAL A 115 6.02 14.44 -7.86
C VAL A 115 4.55 14.39 -7.47
N ALA A 116 4.22 13.94 -6.25
CA ALA A 116 2.86 13.96 -5.72
C ALA A 116 2.26 15.38 -5.76
N LYS A 117 3.02 16.36 -5.28
CA LYS A 117 2.62 17.78 -5.31
C LYS A 117 2.38 18.28 -6.73
N MET A 118 3.28 17.96 -7.67
CA MET A 118 3.15 18.36 -9.07
C MET A 118 1.94 17.73 -9.76
N LEU A 119 1.63 16.50 -9.41
CA LEU A 119 0.44 15.79 -9.89
C LEU A 119 -0.85 16.21 -9.19
N GLY A 120 -0.76 16.92 -8.06
CA GLY A 120 -1.92 17.43 -7.32
C GLY A 120 -2.53 16.41 -6.36
N VAL A 121 -1.74 15.43 -5.92
CA VAL A 121 -2.12 14.46 -4.87
C VAL A 121 -1.30 14.67 -3.61
N ASN A 122 -1.81 14.26 -2.47
CA ASN A 122 -1.16 14.48 -1.18
C ASN A 122 -0.72 13.19 -0.48
N THR A 123 -0.79 12.04 -1.15
CA THR A 123 -0.46 10.75 -0.56
C THR A 123 0.54 9.99 -1.44
N VAL A 124 1.65 9.59 -0.83
CA VAL A 124 2.61 8.65 -1.39
C VAL A 124 2.50 7.35 -0.59
N VAL A 125 2.12 6.29 -1.26
CA VAL A 125 2.06 4.94 -0.68
C VAL A 125 3.41 4.25 -0.85
N GLY A 126 3.83 3.42 0.08
CA GLY A 126 5.09 2.71 -0.10
C GLY A 126 5.52 1.86 1.06
N PHE A 127 6.66 1.22 0.88
CA PHE A 127 7.36 0.45 1.89
C PHE A 127 8.43 1.27 2.61
N THR A 128 8.93 0.76 3.71
CA THR A 128 10.03 1.35 4.48
C THR A 128 11.28 0.49 4.46
N GLY A 129 11.11 -0.81 4.23
CA GLY A 129 12.07 -1.81 4.63
C GLY A 129 12.23 -1.89 6.14
N SER A 130 13.13 -2.75 6.59
CA SER A 130 13.50 -2.88 7.99
C SER A 130 14.89 -3.51 8.14
N SER A 131 15.72 -2.95 9.01
CA SER A 131 17.01 -3.54 9.35
C SER A 131 16.92 -4.71 10.34
N VAL A 132 15.74 -5.00 10.89
CA VAL A 132 15.55 -6.03 11.92
C VAL A 132 14.60 -7.16 11.51
N TRP A 133 13.56 -6.89 10.71
CA TRP A 133 12.52 -7.90 10.49
C TRP A 133 12.85 -8.98 9.45
N GLN A 134 14.05 -8.99 8.89
CA GLN A 134 14.62 -10.19 8.27
C GLN A 134 14.72 -11.36 9.27
N TYR A 135 14.69 -11.06 10.57
CA TYR A 135 14.69 -12.01 11.70
C TYR A 135 13.28 -12.20 12.29
N LEU A 136 12.22 -11.99 11.50
CA LEU A 136 10.82 -12.11 11.94
C LEU A 136 10.52 -13.40 12.70
N TYR A 137 11.11 -14.51 12.27
CA TYR A 137 11.03 -15.80 12.94
C TYR A 137 12.41 -16.48 12.87
N SER A 138 13.22 -16.27 13.88
CA SER A 138 14.58 -16.75 13.91
C SER A 138 14.90 -17.54 15.20
N PHE A 139 15.85 -18.45 15.06
CA PHE A 139 16.53 -19.07 16.20
C PHE A 139 18.06 -18.90 16.01
N PRO A 140 18.81 -18.35 16.98
CA PRO A 140 18.36 -17.81 18.29
C PRO A 140 17.30 -16.69 18.14
N PRO A 141 16.43 -16.49 19.16
CA PRO A 141 15.40 -15.44 19.10
C PRO A 141 16.03 -14.05 19.03
N THR A 142 15.38 -13.16 18.29
CA THR A 142 15.84 -11.76 18.14
C THR A 142 15.67 -11.05 19.48
N PRO A 143 16.77 -10.54 20.12
CA PRO A 143 16.68 -9.88 21.41
C PRO A 143 16.08 -8.48 21.31
N ASP A 144 15.51 -7.99 22.42
CA ASP A 144 14.83 -6.69 22.48
C ASP A 144 15.71 -5.52 22.05
N GLU A 145 17.02 -5.58 22.35
CA GLU A 145 17.99 -4.55 21.95
C GLU A 145 18.14 -4.45 20.44
N MET A 146 18.10 -5.58 19.71
CA MET A 146 18.13 -5.56 18.25
C MET A 146 16.84 -5.02 17.67
N ILE A 147 15.70 -5.38 18.26
CA ILE A 147 14.40 -4.86 17.85
C ILE A 147 14.36 -3.34 18.05
N GLU A 148 14.78 -2.86 19.22
CA GLU A 148 14.83 -1.41 19.50
C GLU A 148 15.76 -0.67 18.54
N ALA A 149 16.96 -1.22 18.27
CA ALA A 149 17.88 -0.65 17.31
C ALA A 149 17.28 -0.56 15.89
N GLY A 150 16.46 -1.53 15.48
CA GLY A 150 15.74 -1.50 14.20
C GLY A 150 14.74 -0.35 14.11
N PHE A 151 13.94 -0.10 15.15
CA PHE A 151 13.03 1.04 15.20
C PHE A 151 13.75 2.39 15.29
N GLN A 152 14.89 2.46 15.97
CA GLN A 152 15.73 3.66 16.00
C GLN A 152 16.36 3.94 14.61
N ASP A 153 16.82 2.91 13.89
CA ASP A 153 17.33 3.05 12.52
C ASP A 153 16.24 3.56 11.58
N PHE A 154 15.04 2.99 11.65
CA PHE A 154 13.86 3.48 10.92
C PHE A 154 13.60 4.96 11.22
N ALA A 155 13.49 5.35 12.47
CA ALA A 155 13.23 6.74 12.87
C ALA A 155 14.30 7.69 12.34
N ARG A 156 15.57 7.33 12.47
CA ARG A 156 16.70 8.11 11.98
C ARG A 156 16.66 8.37 10.49
N ARG A 157 16.19 7.39 9.69
CA ARG A 157 16.12 7.47 8.22
C ARG A 157 14.83 8.13 7.75
N PHE A 158 13.70 7.83 8.38
CA PHE A 158 12.40 8.30 7.91
C PHE A 158 12.00 9.67 8.44
N ILE A 159 12.39 10.10 9.63
CA ILE A 159 12.03 11.44 10.13
C ILE A 159 12.44 12.55 9.15
N PRO A 160 13.68 12.57 8.59
CA PRO A 160 14.04 13.59 7.59
C PRO A 160 13.17 13.57 6.32
N ILE A 161 12.75 12.38 5.87
CA ILE A 161 11.84 12.24 4.71
C ILE A 161 10.46 12.79 5.04
N LEU A 162 9.94 12.44 6.22
CA LEU A 162 8.64 12.89 6.69
C LEU A 162 8.60 14.42 6.93
N ASP A 163 9.70 14.99 7.41
CA ASP A 163 9.85 16.46 7.55
C ASP A 163 9.74 17.17 6.19
N GLU A 164 10.38 16.63 5.14
CA GLU A 164 10.26 17.17 3.79
C GLU A 164 8.84 16.99 3.23
N TYR A 165 8.21 15.84 3.46
CA TYR A 165 6.83 15.60 3.08
C TYR A 165 5.86 16.57 3.77
N HIS A 166 6.04 16.77 5.08
CA HIS A 166 5.22 17.71 5.84
C HIS A 166 5.31 19.16 5.33
N LYS A 167 6.53 19.61 4.97
CA LYS A 167 6.73 20.95 4.36
C LYS A 167 5.99 21.09 3.02
N MET A 168 5.77 20.00 2.32
CA MET A 168 5.06 19.97 1.03
C MET A 168 3.57 19.72 1.16
N ASP A 169 3.05 19.49 2.36
CA ASP A 169 1.68 19.02 2.64
C ASP A 169 1.39 17.64 2.02
N ILE A 170 2.41 16.79 2.01
CA ILE A 170 2.34 15.40 1.54
C ILE A 170 2.39 14.46 2.74
N ARG A 171 1.72 13.31 2.61
CA ARG A 171 1.69 12.23 3.60
C ARG A 171 2.29 10.96 3.02
N PHE A 172 3.04 10.24 3.83
CA PHE A 172 3.53 8.91 3.53
C PHE A 172 2.60 7.87 4.17
N ALA A 173 2.06 6.98 3.35
CA ALA A 173 1.19 5.89 3.76
C ALA A 173 1.96 4.56 3.67
N LEU A 174 2.51 4.09 4.79
CA LEU A 174 3.18 2.80 4.86
C LEU A 174 2.18 1.68 4.61
N GLU A 175 2.44 0.84 3.62
CA GLU A 175 1.73 -0.44 3.53
C GLU A 175 2.28 -1.41 4.58
N VAL A 176 1.40 -1.82 5.50
CA VAL A 176 1.76 -2.72 6.60
C VAL A 176 1.90 -4.13 6.04
N HIS A 177 3.14 -4.60 5.95
CA HIS A 177 3.50 -5.80 5.20
C HIS A 177 4.60 -6.58 5.94
N PRO A 178 4.60 -7.93 5.92
CA PRO A 178 5.69 -8.72 6.49
C PRO A 178 7.05 -8.26 5.99
N THR A 179 7.99 -8.12 6.93
CA THR A 179 9.36 -7.62 6.80
C THR A 179 9.53 -6.11 6.70
N GLU A 180 8.46 -5.33 6.51
CA GLU A 180 8.50 -3.88 6.73
C GLU A 180 8.66 -3.55 8.22
N ILE A 181 8.94 -2.28 8.54
CA ILE A 181 9.06 -1.87 9.97
C ILE A 181 7.78 -2.16 10.76
N ALA A 182 6.64 -2.16 10.10
CA ALA A 182 5.35 -2.57 10.63
C ALA A 182 4.73 -3.66 9.76
N PHE A 183 4.32 -4.78 10.37
CA PHE A 183 3.69 -5.91 9.69
C PHE A 183 2.45 -6.44 10.43
N ASP A 184 2.15 -5.88 11.60
CA ASP A 184 0.98 -6.16 12.41
C ASP A 184 0.57 -4.92 13.22
N THR A 185 -0.50 -5.04 14.01
CA THR A 185 -1.04 -3.95 14.84
C THR A 185 -0.06 -3.48 15.92
N VAL A 186 0.77 -4.40 16.46
CA VAL A 186 1.74 -4.09 17.52
C VAL A 186 2.92 -3.29 16.97
N THR A 187 3.49 -3.77 15.88
CA THR A 187 4.62 -3.13 15.21
C THR A 187 4.22 -1.80 14.55
N ALA A 188 2.99 -1.69 14.05
CA ALA A 188 2.44 -0.43 13.54
C ALA A 188 2.34 0.66 14.63
N ALA A 189 1.85 0.31 15.82
CA ALA A 189 1.83 1.24 16.94
C ALA A 189 3.25 1.65 17.37
N ARG A 190 4.20 0.72 17.33
CA ARG A 190 5.61 0.98 17.65
C ARG A 190 6.28 1.88 16.59
N ALA A 191 5.98 1.67 15.30
CA ALA A 191 6.49 2.52 14.22
C ALA A 191 6.01 3.97 14.35
N LEU A 192 4.72 4.20 14.63
CA LEU A 192 4.20 5.53 14.94
C LEU A 192 4.92 6.20 16.11
N LYS A 193 5.14 5.44 17.19
CA LYS A 193 5.88 5.93 18.36
C LYS A 193 7.32 6.29 17.99
N ALA A 194 8.00 5.47 17.19
CA ALA A 194 9.39 5.68 16.80
C ALA A 194 9.59 7.00 16.03
N VAL A 195 8.65 7.35 15.16
CA VAL A 195 8.66 8.63 14.44
C VAL A 195 7.94 9.76 15.20
N ASN A 196 7.81 9.67 16.54
CA ASN A 196 7.19 10.69 17.38
C ASN A 196 5.78 11.09 16.94
N GLN A 197 4.95 10.17 16.47
CA GLN A 197 3.60 10.43 15.94
C GLN A 197 3.62 11.46 14.80
N HIS A 198 4.66 11.45 13.97
CA HIS A 198 4.84 12.44 12.91
C HIS A 198 3.57 12.58 12.05
N PRO A 199 3.05 13.81 11.80
CA PRO A 199 1.76 14.00 11.13
C PRO A 199 1.75 13.53 9.67
N ALA A 200 2.90 13.51 9.00
CA ALA A 200 3.03 13.00 7.64
C ALA A 200 3.16 11.47 7.55
N PHE A 201 3.19 10.74 8.68
CA PHE A 201 3.28 9.27 8.70
C PHE A 201 1.95 8.63 9.08
N GLY A 202 1.50 7.71 8.26
CA GLY A 202 0.32 6.88 8.49
C GLY A 202 0.40 5.61 7.65
N PHE A 203 -0.75 5.01 7.40
CA PHE A 203 -0.82 3.69 6.80
C PHE A 203 -1.63 3.68 5.50
N ASN A 204 -1.15 2.90 4.55
CA ASN A 204 -1.95 2.26 3.55
C ASN A 204 -2.48 0.96 4.15
N TYR A 205 -3.78 0.87 4.29
CA TYR A 205 -4.42 -0.32 4.82
C TYR A 205 -4.60 -1.35 3.71
N ASP A 206 -3.96 -2.51 3.86
CA ASP A 206 -4.15 -3.67 3.00
C ASP A 206 -4.51 -4.90 3.87
N PRO A 207 -5.76 -5.40 3.81
CA PRO A 207 -6.20 -6.51 4.64
C PRO A 207 -5.53 -7.83 4.28
N SER A 208 -5.04 -7.99 3.05
CA SER A 208 -4.51 -9.25 2.57
C SER A 208 -3.27 -9.70 3.35
N HIS A 209 -2.43 -8.73 3.73
CA HIS A 209 -1.21 -9.00 4.49
C HIS A 209 -1.48 -9.34 5.96
N PHE A 210 -2.64 -9.00 6.48
CA PHE A 210 -3.05 -9.36 7.84
C PHE A 210 -3.75 -10.72 7.88
N GLY A 211 -4.64 -11.00 6.91
CA GLY A 211 -5.56 -12.12 6.96
C GLY A 211 -4.88 -13.47 7.14
N TYR A 212 -3.91 -13.80 6.29
CA TYR A 212 -3.20 -15.09 6.37
C TYR A 212 -2.24 -15.19 7.57
N GLN A 213 -1.88 -14.07 8.19
CA GLN A 213 -1.09 -14.02 9.42
C GLN A 213 -1.96 -14.25 10.66
N GLY A 214 -3.29 -14.19 10.55
CA GLY A 214 -4.19 -14.23 11.71
C GLY A 214 -4.20 -12.92 12.51
N VAL A 215 -3.83 -11.80 11.91
CA VAL A 215 -3.93 -10.47 12.51
C VAL A 215 -5.34 -9.93 12.31
N ASP A 216 -5.92 -9.34 13.35
CA ASP A 216 -7.26 -8.72 13.27
C ASP A 216 -7.18 -7.44 12.43
N TYR A 217 -7.56 -7.57 11.15
CA TYR A 217 -7.54 -6.48 10.19
C TYR A 217 -8.70 -5.49 10.38
N ILE A 218 -9.76 -5.86 11.10
CA ILE A 218 -10.86 -4.95 11.43
C ILE A 218 -10.47 -4.06 12.61
N ASP A 219 -9.92 -4.64 13.70
CA ASP A 219 -9.40 -3.86 14.84
C ASP A 219 -8.35 -2.83 14.40
N PHE A 220 -7.51 -3.19 13.41
CA PHE A 220 -6.53 -2.26 12.85
C PHE A 220 -7.15 -0.95 12.34
N ILE A 221 -8.32 -1.03 11.65
CA ILE A 221 -9.02 0.14 11.12
C ILE A 221 -9.45 1.07 12.27
N TYR A 222 -10.07 0.53 13.31
CA TYR A 222 -10.51 1.33 14.45
C TYR A 222 -9.35 1.93 15.25
N LYS A 223 -8.30 1.13 15.47
CA LYS A 223 -7.14 1.55 16.24
C LYS A 223 -6.36 2.68 15.59
N PHE A 224 -6.27 2.68 14.27
CA PHE A 224 -5.50 3.66 13.52
C PHE A 224 -6.36 4.57 12.63
N ALA A 225 -7.62 4.81 13.00
CA ALA A 225 -8.60 5.55 12.21
C ALA A 225 -8.07 6.86 11.61
N GLU A 226 -7.37 7.69 12.40
CA GLU A 226 -6.81 8.97 11.96
C GLU A 226 -5.51 8.83 11.15
N ARG A 227 -4.96 7.63 11.05
CA ARG A 227 -3.71 7.31 10.39
C ARG A 227 -3.87 6.48 9.12
N ILE A 228 -5.08 6.07 8.77
CA ILE A 228 -5.36 5.42 7.49
C ILE A 228 -5.48 6.50 6.41
N PHE A 229 -4.42 6.66 5.64
CA PHE A 229 -4.34 7.67 4.59
C PHE A 229 -4.74 7.14 3.23
N HIS A 230 -4.64 5.83 3.04
CA HIS A 230 -5.00 5.12 1.82
C HIS A 230 -5.50 3.71 2.14
N VAL A 231 -6.22 3.10 1.20
CA VAL A 231 -6.76 1.75 1.35
C VAL A 231 -6.54 0.96 0.08
N HIS A 232 -5.80 -0.13 0.18
CA HIS A 232 -5.74 -1.15 -0.86
C HIS A 232 -6.87 -2.17 -0.66
N MET A 233 -7.56 -2.46 -1.74
CA MET A 233 -8.53 -3.53 -1.86
C MET A 233 -7.83 -4.69 -2.54
N LYS A 234 -7.36 -5.63 -1.72
CA LYS A 234 -6.60 -6.81 -2.14
C LYS A 234 -7.08 -8.02 -1.36
N ASP A 235 -7.36 -9.10 -2.05
CA ASP A 235 -7.89 -10.31 -1.43
C ASP A 235 -6.83 -11.40 -1.35
N VAL A 236 -6.96 -12.25 -0.37
CA VAL A 236 -6.06 -13.37 -0.12
C VAL A 236 -6.82 -14.60 0.32
N TYR A 237 -6.49 -15.72 -0.29
CA TYR A 237 -6.92 -17.05 0.14
C TYR A 237 -5.87 -17.65 1.07
N TRP A 238 -6.31 -18.26 2.16
CA TRP A 238 -5.49 -19.16 2.96
C TRP A 238 -6.23 -20.48 3.21
N SER A 239 -5.46 -21.55 3.36
CA SER A 239 -6.01 -22.90 3.51
C SER A 239 -6.53 -23.14 4.92
N ASP A 240 -7.70 -23.78 5.02
CA ASP A 240 -8.21 -24.33 6.30
C ASP A 240 -7.50 -25.62 6.70
N MET A 241 -6.72 -26.20 5.80
CA MET A 241 -6.00 -27.46 5.99
C MET A 241 -4.49 -27.24 5.98
N PRO A 242 -3.73 -28.09 6.68
CA PRO A 242 -2.27 -28.06 6.60
C PRO A 242 -1.79 -28.20 5.15
N THR A 243 -0.76 -27.46 4.79
CA THR A 243 -0.11 -27.51 3.47
C THR A 243 1.37 -27.87 3.62
N PRO A 244 2.03 -28.41 2.58
CA PRO A 244 3.43 -28.80 2.66
C PRO A 244 4.40 -27.67 3.05
N ALA A 245 4.13 -26.42 2.62
CA ALA A 245 5.01 -25.30 2.91
C ALA A 245 4.59 -24.49 4.14
N GLY A 246 3.35 -24.59 4.60
CA GLY A 246 2.83 -23.83 5.75
C GLY A 246 2.85 -22.30 5.52
N VAL A 247 2.60 -21.54 6.60
CA VAL A 247 2.49 -20.08 6.54
C VAL A 247 3.81 -19.39 6.13
N PHE A 248 4.97 -19.97 6.46
CA PHE A 248 6.30 -19.46 6.11
C PHE A 248 6.77 -19.87 4.70
N GLY A 249 5.89 -20.41 3.89
CA GLY A 249 6.19 -20.89 2.53
C GLY A 249 6.46 -19.82 1.49
N GLY A 250 6.91 -18.63 1.87
CA GLY A 250 7.18 -17.52 0.95
C GLY A 250 8.23 -17.82 -0.15
N TYR A 251 9.07 -18.83 0.05
CA TYR A 251 10.03 -19.30 -0.96
C TYR A 251 9.41 -20.16 -2.08
N VAL A 252 8.15 -20.57 -1.91
CA VAL A 252 7.40 -21.30 -2.94
C VAL A 252 6.70 -20.29 -3.85
N THR A 253 6.76 -20.50 -5.16
CA THR A 253 6.15 -19.62 -6.18
C THR A 253 4.65 -19.42 -5.94
N PHE A 254 4.14 -18.22 -6.15
CA PHE A 254 2.71 -17.92 -6.10
C PHE A 254 1.93 -18.81 -7.06
N GLY A 255 0.78 -19.32 -6.61
CA GLY A 255 -0.06 -20.26 -7.35
C GLY A 255 0.31 -21.73 -7.18
N ASP A 256 1.47 -22.07 -6.58
CA ASP A 256 1.82 -23.46 -6.27
C ASP A 256 0.87 -23.99 -5.19
N PRO A 257 0.26 -25.18 -5.38
CA PRO A 257 -0.68 -25.78 -4.41
C PRO A 257 -0.04 -26.16 -3.07
N LYS A 258 1.29 -26.14 -2.97
CA LYS A 258 2.00 -26.35 -1.70
C LYS A 258 1.93 -25.14 -0.77
N ARG A 259 1.59 -23.96 -1.27
CA ARG A 259 1.50 -22.74 -0.46
C ARG A 259 0.28 -22.79 0.46
N PHE A 260 0.43 -22.25 1.66
CA PHE A 260 -0.68 -22.10 2.61
C PHE A 260 -1.62 -20.94 2.20
N TRP A 261 -1.10 -19.90 1.57
CA TRP A 261 -1.86 -18.72 1.14
C TRP A 261 -1.43 -18.23 -0.24
N ASN A 262 -2.36 -17.63 -0.97
CA ASN A 262 -2.12 -17.00 -2.26
C ASN A 262 -3.05 -15.79 -2.41
N PHE A 263 -2.59 -14.75 -3.07
CA PHE A 263 -3.47 -13.63 -3.44
C PHE A 263 -4.53 -14.10 -4.45
N ARG A 264 -5.68 -13.43 -4.40
CA ARG A 264 -6.83 -13.71 -5.25
C ARG A 264 -7.46 -12.41 -5.75
N SER A 265 -8.08 -12.49 -6.90
CA SER A 265 -8.99 -11.45 -7.38
C SER A 265 -10.06 -11.17 -6.31
N MET A 266 -10.53 -9.92 -6.24
CA MET A 266 -11.44 -9.45 -5.20
C MET A 266 -12.70 -10.32 -5.09
N GLY A 267 -13.03 -10.73 -3.86
CA GLY A 267 -14.16 -11.57 -3.54
C GLY A 267 -13.94 -13.07 -3.76
N ARG A 268 -12.70 -13.50 -4.07
CA ARG A 268 -12.34 -14.89 -4.28
C ARG A 268 -11.40 -15.47 -3.20
N GLY A 269 -11.06 -14.67 -2.20
CA GLY A 269 -10.28 -15.04 -1.03
C GLY A 269 -11.12 -15.23 0.23
N ASN A 270 -10.48 -14.98 1.37
CA ASN A 270 -11.09 -15.20 2.68
C ASN A 270 -11.34 -13.88 3.45
N ILE A 271 -11.00 -12.72 2.88
CA ILE A 271 -11.17 -11.43 3.55
C ILE A 271 -12.66 -11.05 3.61
N ASN A 272 -13.11 -10.64 4.81
CA ASN A 272 -14.48 -10.14 5.01
C ASN A 272 -14.57 -8.64 4.65
N PHE A 273 -14.76 -8.35 3.37
CA PHE A 273 -14.85 -6.99 2.88
C PHE A 273 -16.11 -6.24 3.36
N GLU A 274 -17.20 -6.93 3.70
CA GLU A 274 -18.37 -6.28 4.27
C GLU A 274 -18.03 -5.59 5.59
N GLU A 275 -17.35 -6.31 6.51
CA GLU A 275 -16.93 -5.73 7.79
C GLU A 275 -15.89 -4.61 7.61
N ILE A 276 -15.00 -4.70 6.62
CA ILE A 276 -14.09 -3.61 6.27
C ILE A 276 -14.86 -2.36 5.86
N ILE A 277 -15.85 -2.48 4.99
CA ILE A 277 -16.65 -1.33 4.54
C ILE A 277 -17.43 -0.72 5.72
N ARG A 278 -17.97 -1.53 6.65
CA ARG A 278 -18.60 -1.05 7.90
C ARG A 278 -17.60 -0.25 8.73
N ALA A 279 -16.44 -0.81 9.02
CA ALA A 279 -15.40 -0.14 9.80
C ALA A 279 -14.91 1.17 9.14
N LEU A 280 -14.70 1.18 7.82
CA LEU A 280 -14.34 2.40 7.07
C LEU A 280 -15.45 3.46 7.11
N ASN A 281 -16.73 3.04 7.14
CA ASN A 281 -17.84 3.94 7.32
C ASN A 281 -17.87 4.53 8.74
N ASP A 282 -17.64 3.71 9.75
CA ASP A 282 -17.66 4.11 11.17
C ASP A 282 -16.57 5.13 11.48
N ILE A 283 -15.34 4.93 10.93
CA ILE A 283 -14.25 5.91 11.09
C ILE A 283 -14.38 7.12 10.14
N GLY A 284 -15.38 7.15 9.27
CA GLY A 284 -15.62 8.25 8.34
C GLY A 284 -14.58 8.37 7.22
N TYR A 285 -13.92 7.29 6.82
CA TYR A 285 -12.97 7.30 5.70
C TYR A 285 -13.63 7.73 4.39
N LYS A 286 -13.02 8.70 3.69
CA LYS A 286 -13.54 9.31 2.45
C LYS A 286 -12.60 9.13 1.25
N GLY A 287 -11.42 8.57 1.47
CA GLY A 287 -10.41 8.33 0.42
C GLY A 287 -10.86 7.25 -0.58
N PRO A 288 -10.04 7.00 -1.61
CA PRO A 288 -10.32 5.98 -2.60
C PRO A 288 -10.22 4.56 -2.02
N LEU A 289 -10.88 3.62 -2.69
CA LEU A 289 -10.68 2.19 -2.54
C LEU A 289 -9.83 1.73 -3.74
N SER A 290 -8.55 1.51 -3.52
CA SER A 290 -7.58 1.23 -4.58
C SER A 290 -7.41 -0.28 -4.77
N VAL A 291 -7.83 -0.80 -5.91
CA VAL A 291 -7.67 -2.22 -6.22
C VAL A 291 -6.20 -2.48 -6.56
N GLU A 292 -5.56 -3.25 -5.70
CA GLU A 292 -4.28 -3.88 -6.00
C GLU A 292 -4.55 -5.32 -6.42
N TRP A 293 -4.60 -5.54 -7.72
CA TRP A 293 -4.96 -6.85 -8.24
C TRP A 293 -3.75 -7.77 -8.37
N GLU A 294 -3.79 -8.90 -7.67
CA GLU A 294 -2.82 -9.98 -7.78
C GLU A 294 -3.53 -11.33 -7.71
N ASP A 295 -3.49 -12.08 -8.79
CA ASP A 295 -3.92 -13.48 -8.84
C ASP A 295 -3.13 -14.21 -9.92
N SER A 296 -2.21 -15.09 -9.49
CA SER A 296 -1.32 -15.81 -10.41
C SER A 296 -2.02 -16.87 -11.28
N ALA A 297 -3.28 -17.19 -10.98
CA ALA A 297 -4.06 -18.19 -11.69
C ALA A 297 -5.19 -17.60 -12.54
N MET A 298 -5.23 -16.28 -12.69
CA MET A 298 -6.29 -15.58 -13.43
C MET A 298 -5.71 -14.60 -14.45
N ASP A 299 -6.41 -14.42 -15.58
CA ASP A 299 -6.11 -13.33 -16.52
C ASP A 299 -6.30 -11.97 -15.85
N ARG A 300 -5.29 -11.10 -15.96
CA ARG A 300 -5.27 -9.83 -15.22
C ARG A 300 -6.36 -8.84 -15.67
N GLU A 301 -6.75 -8.84 -16.95
CA GLU A 301 -7.79 -7.94 -17.44
C GLU A 301 -9.17 -8.40 -16.96
N HIS A 302 -9.40 -9.71 -16.96
CA HIS A 302 -10.60 -10.28 -16.38
C HIS A 302 -10.69 -9.95 -14.89
N GLY A 303 -9.63 -10.25 -14.13
CA GLY A 303 -9.59 -10.04 -12.69
C GLY A 303 -9.67 -8.58 -12.28
N ALA A 304 -8.99 -7.67 -12.97
CA ALA A 304 -9.08 -6.23 -12.70
C ALA A 304 -10.49 -5.68 -12.93
N ARG A 305 -11.18 -6.15 -13.98
CA ARG A 305 -12.57 -5.75 -14.26
C ARG A 305 -13.52 -6.25 -13.17
N GLU A 306 -13.51 -7.55 -12.86
CA GLU A 306 -14.39 -8.11 -11.83
C GLU A 306 -14.11 -7.50 -10.45
N SER A 307 -12.84 -7.18 -10.15
CA SER A 307 -12.46 -6.53 -8.89
C SER A 307 -13.08 -5.13 -8.77
N CYS A 308 -13.07 -4.34 -9.84
CA CYS A 308 -13.73 -3.05 -9.87
C CYS A 308 -15.24 -3.18 -9.60
N GLU A 309 -15.90 -4.12 -10.29
CA GLU A 309 -17.33 -4.39 -10.13
C GLU A 309 -17.66 -4.84 -8.71
N PHE A 310 -16.83 -5.74 -8.13
CA PHE A 310 -16.99 -6.23 -6.77
C PHE A 310 -16.89 -5.09 -5.76
N VAL A 311 -15.82 -4.27 -5.82
CA VAL A 311 -15.60 -3.16 -4.88
C VAL A 311 -16.72 -2.14 -4.97
N LYS A 312 -17.14 -1.76 -6.18
CA LYS A 312 -18.29 -0.83 -6.36
C LYS A 312 -19.58 -1.38 -5.80
N LYS A 313 -19.80 -2.70 -5.88
CA LYS A 313 -21.00 -3.34 -5.35
C LYS A 313 -21.05 -3.37 -3.82
N ILE A 314 -19.90 -3.56 -3.18
CA ILE A 314 -19.82 -3.69 -1.71
C ILE A 314 -19.65 -2.34 -1.00
N ASP A 315 -19.29 -1.25 -1.68
CA ASP A 315 -19.13 0.08 -1.07
C ASP A 315 -20.48 0.72 -0.79
N PHE A 316 -21.20 0.21 0.20
CA PHE A 316 -22.47 0.79 0.64
C PHE A 316 -22.26 1.96 1.60
N LYS A 317 -23.25 2.85 1.62
CA LYS A 317 -23.28 3.97 2.57
C LYS A 317 -23.96 3.54 3.87
N PRO A 318 -23.55 4.12 5.02
CA PRO A 318 -24.30 3.94 6.25
C PRO A 318 -25.70 4.56 6.10
N SER A 319 -26.67 4.06 6.90
CA SER A 319 -27.98 4.68 7.00
C SER A 319 -27.87 6.11 7.51
N VAL A 320 -28.60 7.04 6.90
CA VAL A 320 -28.71 8.42 7.39
C VAL A 320 -29.81 8.59 8.44
N HIS A 321 -30.63 7.55 8.64
CA HIS A 321 -31.70 7.51 9.63
C HIS A 321 -31.55 6.27 10.49
N ALA A 322 -31.49 6.47 11.81
CA ALA A 322 -31.57 5.34 12.73
C ALA A 322 -32.93 4.63 12.53
N PHE A 323 -32.89 3.30 12.51
CA PHE A 323 -34.10 2.48 12.36
C PHE A 323 -35.15 2.81 13.43
N ASP A 324 -34.71 3.18 14.62
CA ASP A 324 -35.51 3.48 15.82
C ASP A 324 -35.66 4.99 16.10
N ALA A 325 -35.25 5.87 15.18
CA ALA A 325 -35.36 7.33 15.35
C ALA A 325 -36.76 7.80 15.68
N VAL A 326 -37.81 7.05 15.26
CA VAL A 326 -39.19 7.31 15.61
C VAL A 326 -39.46 7.15 17.12
N PHE A 327 -38.68 6.32 17.81
CA PHE A 327 -38.79 6.07 19.23
C PHE A 327 -37.99 7.05 20.09
N GLU A 328 -36.99 7.73 19.53
CA GLU A 328 -36.14 8.70 20.22
C GLU A 328 -36.87 10.03 20.49
N GLN A 329 -37.87 10.37 19.67
CA GLN A 329 -38.68 11.59 19.84
C GLN A 329 -39.58 11.57 21.10
N ASN A 330 -39.67 10.45 21.79
CA ASN A 330 -40.47 10.24 23.00
C ASN A 330 -39.65 9.96 24.26
N ARG A 331 -38.34 10.15 24.22
CA ARG A 331 -37.44 10.14 25.37
C ARG A 331 -36.96 11.54 25.65
#